data_727eba7859039964fe66c70c383ba5d1
#
_entry.id   727eba7859039964fe66c70c383ba5d1
#
_cell.length_a   1.000
_cell.length_b   1.000
_cell.length_c   1.000
_cell.angle_alpha   90.00
_cell.angle_beta   90.00
_cell.angle_gamma   90.00
#
_symmetry.space_group_name_H-M   'P 1'
#
loop_
_entity.id
_entity.type
_entity.pdbx_description
1 polymer ?
#
loop_
_entity_poly.entity_id
_entity_poly.type
_entity_poly.pdbx_seq_one_letter_code
_entity_poly.pdbx_strand_id
1 'polypeptide(L)'
;MEYLVAMDTKATIGPKLVEKQTGKPCNEFQNGDQTSTLIRTVKGKTMLIQHNVMTPRPYNRMYQVVGTDGYASKYPIGELAFRPKQLANNEKISHDNLTAHAAVADKVRDELLQQYTPQFVKDLQEKAKKVGGHGGMDYIMDYRLVYCLQNGLPLDMDVYDLAEWCCLGELTRLSIENNSAPVAIPDFTRGAWKRINGFQYHFAP
;
A
#
# COMPACT_ATOMS: atom_id res chain seq x y z
N MET A 1 3.35 -13.51 3.02
CA MET A 1 4.37 -12.90 3.94
C MET A 1 5.06 -14.03 4.72
N GLU A 2 6.10 -13.78 5.53
CA GLU A 2 6.83 -14.82 6.28
C GLU A 2 6.72 -14.60 7.79
N TYR A 3 7.17 -13.44 8.26
CA TYR A 3 7.04 -13.03 9.65
C TYR A 3 6.99 -11.51 9.76
N LEU A 4 6.57 -11.02 10.91
CA LEU A 4 6.60 -9.61 11.25
C LEU A 4 7.22 -9.36 12.63
N VAL A 5 7.67 -8.11 12.83
CA VAL A 5 8.08 -7.55 14.10
C VAL A 5 7.37 -6.22 14.25
N ALA A 6 6.84 -5.93 15.44
CA ALA A 6 6.12 -4.68 15.65
C ALA A 6 6.51 -4.01 16.96
N MET A 7 6.35 -2.69 16.96
CA MET A 7 6.62 -1.83 18.10
C MET A 7 5.61 -0.68 18.09
N ASP A 8 5.16 -0.26 19.24
CA ASP A 8 4.29 0.89 19.39
C ASP A 8 4.90 1.96 20.33
N THR A 9 4.36 3.16 20.23
CA THR A 9 4.63 4.21 21.19
C THR A 9 3.73 4.05 22.42
N LYS A 10 4.05 4.77 23.51
CA LYS A 10 3.14 4.87 24.64
C LYS A 10 1.80 5.47 24.20
N ALA A 11 0.70 4.97 24.76
CA ALA A 11 -0.62 5.56 24.65
C ALA A 11 -0.69 6.86 25.45
N THR A 12 -0.72 7.99 24.79
CA THR A 12 -0.76 9.32 25.42
C THR A 12 -2.01 10.10 25.00
N ILE A 13 -2.35 10.05 23.72
CA ILE A 13 -3.47 10.80 23.13
C ILE A 13 -4.76 9.99 23.20
N GLY A 14 -4.69 8.68 22.93
CA GLY A 14 -5.86 7.81 22.96
C GLY A 14 -6.67 7.89 24.26
N PRO A 15 -6.05 7.72 25.44
CA PRO A 15 -6.76 7.88 26.74
C PRO A 15 -7.45 9.24 26.87
N LYS A 16 -6.76 10.33 26.50
CA LYS A 16 -7.33 11.70 26.58
C LYS A 16 -8.53 11.90 25.68
N LEU A 17 -8.53 11.27 24.49
CA LEU A 17 -9.68 11.33 23.57
C LEU A 17 -10.89 10.59 24.15
N VAL A 18 -10.68 9.42 24.75
CA VAL A 18 -11.74 8.67 25.42
C VAL A 18 -12.30 9.45 26.61
N GLU A 19 -11.44 10.00 27.46
CA GLU A 19 -11.85 10.85 28.59
C GLU A 19 -12.68 12.04 28.11
N LYS A 20 -12.25 12.72 27.06
CA LYS A 20 -12.99 13.84 26.48
C LYS A 20 -14.37 13.44 25.97
N GLN A 21 -14.49 12.26 25.36
CA GLN A 21 -15.78 11.78 24.81
C GLN A 21 -16.73 11.23 25.87
N THR A 22 -16.18 10.55 26.87
CA THR A 22 -16.99 9.83 27.87
C THR A 22 -17.17 10.58 29.20
N GLY A 23 -16.34 11.58 29.45
CA GLY A 23 -16.25 12.27 30.75
C GLY A 23 -15.68 11.41 31.88
N LYS A 24 -15.10 10.24 31.56
CA LYS A 24 -14.55 9.30 32.55
C LYS A 24 -13.06 9.04 32.27
N PRO A 25 -12.24 8.90 33.36
CA PRO A 25 -10.85 8.50 33.20
C PRO A 25 -10.71 7.20 32.42
N CYS A 26 -9.74 7.15 31.48
CA CYS A 26 -9.43 5.97 30.70
C CYS A 26 -8.08 5.38 31.15
N ASN A 27 -8.13 4.36 32.01
CA ASN A 27 -6.94 3.73 32.58
C ASN A 27 -6.45 2.50 31.79
N GLU A 28 -7.24 1.99 30.86
CA GLU A 28 -6.99 0.73 30.15
C GLU A 28 -6.98 0.92 28.63
N PHE A 29 -6.16 1.85 28.15
CA PHE A 29 -5.97 2.05 26.71
C PHE A 29 -4.73 1.29 26.25
N GLN A 30 -4.93 0.26 25.45
CA GLN A 30 -3.86 -0.67 25.10
C GLN A 30 -3.05 -0.26 23.84
N ASN A 31 -3.69 0.42 22.87
CA ASN A 31 -3.02 0.79 21.64
C ASN A 31 -2.10 2.01 21.82
N GLY A 32 -0.86 1.92 21.41
CA GLY A 32 0.02 3.08 21.30
C GLY A 32 -0.52 4.14 20.35
N ASP A 33 -0.07 5.38 20.51
CA ASP A 33 -0.47 6.47 19.60
C ASP A 33 0.01 6.23 18.15
N GLN A 34 1.12 5.53 17.98
CA GLN A 34 1.62 5.06 16.69
C GLN A 34 2.15 3.63 16.82
N THR A 35 1.77 2.77 15.88
CA THR A 35 2.31 1.42 15.71
C THR A 35 3.15 1.36 14.44
N SER A 36 4.31 0.72 14.52
CA SER A 36 5.21 0.45 13.39
C SER A 36 5.42 -1.05 13.28
N THR A 37 5.10 -1.62 12.14
CA THR A 37 5.22 -3.05 11.85
C THR A 37 6.15 -3.26 10.67
N LEU A 38 7.19 -4.03 10.85
CA LEU A 38 8.13 -4.44 9.81
C LEU A 38 7.86 -5.89 9.43
N ILE A 39 7.60 -6.13 8.16
CA ILE A 39 7.23 -7.44 7.63
C ILE A 39 8.33 -7.93 6.70
N ARG A 40 8.73 -9.20 6.85
CA ARG A 40 9.57 -9.92 5.91
C ARG A 40 8.71 -10.79 5.00
N THR A 41 9.00 -10.79 3.71
CA THR A 41 8.38 -11.72 2.77
C THR A 41 9.28 -12.93 2.52
N VAL A 42 8.70 -14.07 2.16
CA VAL A 42 9.41 -15.31 1.80
C VAL A 42 10.45 -15.08 0.68
N LYS A 43 10.17 -14.14 -0.24
CA LYS A 43 11.09 -13.77 -1.33
C LYS A 43 12.10 -12.69 -0.94
N GLY A 44 12.27 -12.39 0.35
CA GLY A 44 13.30 -11.51 0.87
C GLY A 44 13.02 -10.00 0.76
N LYS A 45 11.81 -9.60 0.40
CA LYS A 45 11.40 -8.19 0.45
C LYS A 45 10.96 -7.81 1.86
N THR A 46 10.99 -6.52 2.17
CA THR A 46 10.49 -5.97 3.43
C THR A 46 9.39 -4.94 3.17
N MET A 47 8.45 -4.85 4.10
CA MET A 47 7.41 -3.83 4.10
C MET A 47 7.38 -3.17 5.48
N LEU A 48 7.28 -1.84 5.52
CA LEU A 48 7.02 -1.07 6.72
C LEU A 48 5.58 -0.56 6.67
N ILE A 49 4.79 -0.91 7.67
CA ILE A 49 3.44 -0.39 7.87
C ILE A 49 3.43 0.46 9.12
N GLN A 50 2.91 1.67 9.04
CA GLN A 50 2.68 2.54 10.19
C GLN A 50 1.20 2.85 10.31
N HIS A 51 0.66 2.70 11.52
CA HIS A 51 -0.70 3.08 11.86
C HIS A 51 -0.67 4.21 12.89
N ASN A 52 -1.23 5.35 12.52
CA ASN A 52 -1.34 6.53 13.37
C ASN A 52 -2.54 7.37 12.93
N VAL A 53 -3.58 7.41 13.76
CA VAL A 53 -4.83 8.14 13.48
C VAL A 53 -5.16 9.19 14.54
N MET A 54 -4.36 9.30 15.59
CA MET A 54 -4.67 10.13 16.75
C MET A 54 -3.79 11.36 16.88
N THR A 55 -2.54 11.30 16.42
CA THR A 55 -1.61 12.44 16.53
C THR A 55 -1.82 13.43 15.39
N PRO A 56 -1.67 14.74 15.64
CA PRO A 56 -1.79 15.75 14.61
C PRO A 56 -0.63 15.59 13.59
N ARG A 57 -0.97 15.31 12.36
CA ARG A 57 -0.02 15.21 11.25
C ARG A 57 -0.73 15.47 9.92
N PRO A 58 -0.05 15.99 8.90
CA PRO A 58 -0.60 16.04 7.56
C PRO A 58 -1.02 14.64 7.08
N TYR A 59 -2.10 14.57 6.31
CA TYR A 59 -2.54 13.31 5.73
C TYR A 59 -1.43 12.68 4.90
N ASN A 60 -1.06 11.46 5.26
CA ASN A 60 0.01 10.73 4.61
C ASN A 60 -0.22 9.23 4.74
N ARG A 61 -0.27 8.51 3.63
CA ARG A 61 -0.33 7.05 3.61
C ARG A 61 1.03 6.39 3.53
N MET A 62 2.12 7.15 3.47
CA MET A 62 3.49 6.64 3.27
C MET A 62 3.56 5.59 2.14
N TYR A 63 2.86 5.87 1.03
CA TYR A 63 2.77 4.92 -0.05
C TYR A 63 4.02 4.99 -0.91
N GLN A 64 4.98 4.13 -0.61
CA GLN A 64 6.29 4.09 -1.26
C GLN A 64 6.62 2.68 -1.73
N VAL A 65 7.20 2.57 -2.92
CA VAL A 65 7.74 1.34 -3.48
C VAL A 65 9.18 1.59 -3.89
N VAL A 66 10.10 0.80 -3.35
CA VAL A 66 11.53 0.85 -3.69
C VAL A 66 11.90 -0.45 -4.38
N GLY A 67 12.31 -0.35 -5.63
CA GLY A 67 12.79 -1.46 -6.44
C GLY A 67 14.30 -1.39 -6.68
N THR A 68 14.83 -2.34 -7.45
CA THR A 68 16.26 -2.38 -7.84
C THR A 68 16.66 -1.24 -8.77
N ASP A 69 15.74 -0.78 -9.60
CA ASP A 69 16.00 0.18 -10.67
C ASP A 69 15.08 1.39 -10.64
N GLY A 70 14.15 1.46 -9.69
CA GLY A 70 13.24 2.57 -9.57
C GLY A 70 12.62 2.71 -8.18
N TYR A 71 12.10 3.92 -7.94
CA TYR A 71 11.39 4.33 -6.76
C TYR A 71 10.10 5.03 -7.16
N ALA A 72 9.04 4.79 -6.42
CA ALA A 72 7.78 5.51 -6.57
C ALA A 72 7.23 5.88 -5.20
N SER A 73 6.77 7.12 -5.06
CA SER A 73 6.05 7.63 -3.88
C SER A 73 4.76 8.31 -4.33
N LYS A 74 3.70 8.19 -3.52
CA LYS A 74 2.44 8.90 -3.76
C LYS A 74 2.15 9.97 -2.69
N TYR A 75 2.59 9.75 -1.48
CA TYR A 75 2.32 10.64 -0.35
C TYR A 75 3.61 10.88 0.45
N PRO A 76 3.83 12.09 0.97
CA PRO A 76 3.04 13.32 0.82
C PRO A 76 3.15 13.95 -0.57
N ILE A 77 4.23 13.65 -1.31
CA ILE A 77 4.51 14.16 -2.66
C ILE A 77 4.63 12.98 -3.61
N GLY A 78 4.03 13.09 -4.79
CA GLY A 78 4.16 12.08 -5.84
C GLY A 78 5.51 12.23 -6.53
N GLU A 79 6.39 11.23 -6.38
CA GLU A 79 7.74 11.23 -6.93
C GLU A 79 8.05 9.92 -7.62
N LEU A 80 8.84 9.98 -8.68
CA LEU A 80 9.46 8.82 -9.33
C LEU A 80 10.97 9.08 -9.43
N ALA A 81 11.76 8.04 -9.22
CA ALA A 81 13.20 8.08 -9.50
C ALA A 81 13.62 6.78 -10.18
N PHE A 82 14.57 6.86 -11.09
CA PHE A 82 15.04 5.72 -11.88
C PHE A 82 16.55 5.73 -12.05
N ARG A 83 17.15 4.56 -12.19
CA ARG A 83 18.52 4.48 -12.67
C ARG A 83 18.62 5.07 -14.08
N PRO A 84 19.72 5.74 -14.44
CA PRO A 84 19.83 6.47 -15.72
C PRO A 84 19.50 5.62 -16.96
N LYS A 85 19.81 4.33 -16.95
CA LYS A 85 19.58 3.44 -18.08
C LYS A 85 18.14 2.96 -18.27
N GLN A 86 17.27 3.15 -17.27
CA GLN A 86 15.91 2.58 -17.31
C GLN A 86 15.00 3.26 -18.34
N LEU A 87 15.23 4.51 -18.63
CA LEU A 87 14.48 5.27 -19.62
C LEU A 87 15.24 5.46 -20.93
N ALA A 88 16.44 4.89 -21.07
CA ALA A 88 17.32 5.13 -22.19
C ALA A 88 16.71 4.82 -23.59
N ASN A 89 15.72 3.96 -23.66
CA ASN A 89 15.04 3.59 -24.89
C ASN A 89 13.69 4.30 -25.09
N ASN A 90 13.35 5.27 -24.23
CA ASN A 90 12.11 6.01 -24.36
C ASN A 90 12.37 7.36 -25.05
N GLU A 91 12.23 7.40 -26.36
CA GLU A 91 12.48 8.59 -27.19
C GLU A 91 11.57 9.78 -26.88
N LYS A 92 10.49 9.57 -26.15
CA LYS A 92 9.51 10.63 -25.78
C LYS A 92 9.89 11.36 -24.50
N ILE A 93 10.86 10.88 -23.74
CA ILE A 93 11.21 11.41 -22.44
C ILE A 93 12.63 11.95 -22.47
N SER A 94 12.82 13.20 -22.07
CA SER A 94 14.15 13.78 -21.90
C SER A 94 14.91 13.03 -20.81
N HIS A 95 16.11 12.57 -21.16
CA HIS A 95 17.00 11.81 -20.26
C HIS A 95 17.97 12.73 -19.48
N ASP A 96 17.86 14.04 -19.69
CA ASP A 96 18.72 15.00 -19.03
C ASP A 96 18.49 14.97 -17.52
N ASN A 97 19.58 14.78 -16.78
CA ASN A 97 19.61 14.76 -15.32
C ASN A 97 18.93 13.55 -14.62
N LEU A 98 18.75 12.41 -15.28
CA LEU A 98 18.35 11.19 -14.57
C LEU A 98 19.46 10.74 -13.62
N THR A 99 19.15 10.68 -12.35
CA THR A 99 20.02 10.16 -11.30
C THR A 99 19.22 9.31 -10.34
N ALA A 100 19.79 8.20 -9.89
CA ALA A 100 19.15 7.32 -8.91
C ALA A 100 18.89 7.98 -7.54
N HIS A 101 19.41 9.19 -7.32
CA HIS A 101 19.32 9.92 -6.05
C HIS A 101 18.42 11.17 -6.13
N ALA A 102 17.81 11.42 -7.27
CA ALA A 102 16.89 12.56 -7.43
C ALA A 102 15.58 12.10 -8.10
N ALA A 103 14.49 12.71 -7.70
CA ALA A 103 13.22 12.55 -8.40
C ALA A 103 13.31 13.12 -9.82
N VAL A 104 12.64 12.49 -10.76
CA VAL A 104 12.47 13.03 -12.11
C VAL A 104 11.64 14.31 -12.06
N ALA A 105 11.86 15.21 -13.02
CA ALA A 105 11.08 16.44 -13.13
C ALA A 105 9.56 16.12 -13.24
N ASP A 106 8.72 16.98 -12.72
CA ASP A 106 7.25 16.80 -12.69
C ASP A 106 6.67 16.48 -14.07
N LYS A 107 7.16 17.16 -15.11
CA LYS A 107 6.73 16.90 -16.49
C LYS A 107 7.00 15.46 -16.92
N VAL A 108 8.19 14.94 -16.63
CA VAL A 108 8.57 13.53 -16.96
C VAL A 108 7.73 12.56 -16.15
N ARG A 109 7.50 12.83 -14.87
CA ARG A 109 6.61 12.02 -14.03
C ARG A 109 5.19 11.94 -14.63
N ASP A 110 4.63 13.07 -15.00
CA ASP A 110 3.25 13.15 -15.51
C ASP A 110 3.12 12.46 -16.88
N GLU A 111 4.12 12.58 -17.76
CA GLU A 111 4.18 11.85 -19.02
C GLU A 111 4.24 10.33 -18.80
N LEU A 112 5.07 9.86 -17.85
CA LEU A 112 5.15 8.44 -17.47
C LEU A 112 3.82 7.94 -16.90
N LEU A 113 3.21 8.66 -15.98
CA LEU A 113 1.91 8.30 -15.43
C LEU A 113 0.84 8.20 -16.52
N GLN A 114 0.82 9.13 -17.45
CA GLN A 114 -0.09 9.08 -18.58
C GLN A 114 0.18 7.86 -19.50
N GLN A 115 1.45 7.58 -19.79
CA GLN A 115 1.84 6.46 -20.64
C GLN A 115 1.46 5.11 -20.03
N TYR A 116 1.72 4.93 -18.73
CA TYR A 116 1.52 3.64 -18.04
C TYR A 116 0.15 3.50 -17.37
N THR A 117 -0.71 4.50 -17.37
CA THR A 117 -2.09 4.33 -16.92
C THR A 117 -2.83 3.39 -17.88
N PRO A 118 -3.40 2.28 -17.40
CA PRO A 118 -4.14 1.34 -18.24
C PRO A 118 -5.27 2.01 -19.03
N GLN A 119 -5.51 1.56 -20.25
CA GLN A 119 -6.51 2.19 -21.12
C GLN A 119 -7.91 2.17 -20.49
N PHE A 120 -8.32 1.05 -19.91
CA PHE A 120 -9.64 0.96 -19.25
C PHE A 120 -9.80 1.97 -18.09
N VAL A 121 -8.72 2.33 -17.39
CA VAL A 121 -8.76 3.37 -16.35
C VAL A 121 -8.99 4.72 -16.98
N LYS A 122 -8.33 5.02 -18.10
CA LYS A 122 -8.53 6.28 -18.85
C LYS A 122 -9.96 6.39 -19.34
N ASP A 123 -10.53 5.33 -19.90
CA ASP A 123 -11.88 5.29 -20.45
C ASP A 123 -12.96 5.44 -19.36
N LEU A 124 -12.71 4.90 -18.18
CA LEU A 124 -13.64 4.99 -17.05
C LEU A 124 -13.49 6.26 -16.21
N GLN A 125 -12.37 6.97 -16.33
CA GLN A 125 -11.99 8.04 -15.41
C GLN A 125 -13.05 9.14 -15.28
N GLU A 126 -13.62 9.59 -16.38
CA GLU A 126 -14.64 10.65 -16.37
C GLU A 126 -15.95 10.18 -15.72
N LYS A 127 -16.35 8.94 -15.99
CA LYS A 127 -17.53 8.34 -15.36
C LYS A 127 -17.30 8.10 -13.88
N ALA A 128 -16.14 7.57 -13.53
CA ALA A 128 -15.74 7.31 -12.15
C ALA A 128 -15.73 8.59 -11.29
N LYS A 129 -15.19 9.68 -11.81
CA LYS A 129 -15.22 10.99 -11.13
C LYS A 129 -16.64 11.50 -10.87
N LYS A 130 -17.57 11.29 -11.83
CA LYS A 130 -18.98 11.70 -11.67
C LYS A 130 -19.74 10.88 -10.64
N VAL A 131 -19.46 9.58 -10.55
CA VAL A 131 -20.06 8.68 -9.56
C VAL A 131 -19.54 9.00 -8.16
N GLY A 132 -18.26 9.40 -8.03
CA GLY A 132 -17.63 9.72 -6.76
C GLY A 132 -16.94 8.50 -6.12
N GLY A 133 -16.79 8.54 -4.78
CA GLY A 133 -16.03 7.52 -4.04
C GLY A 133 -14.53 7.68 -4.24
N HIS A 134 -13.85 8.35 -3.29
CA HIS A 134 -12.39 8.60 -3.31
C HIS A 134 -11.84 9.09 -4.66
N GLY A 135 -12.55 10.03 -5.31
CA GLY A 135 -12.16 10.55 -6.62
C GLY A 135 -12.40 9.59 -7.78
N GLY A 136 -13.30 8.60 -7.61
CA GLY A 136 -13.65 7.59 -8.61
C GLY A 136 -12.93 6.26 -8.44
N MET A 137 -12.04 6.13 -7.45
CA MET A 137 -11.29 4.89 -7.21
C MET A 137 -12.22 3.71 -6.89
N ASP A 138 -13.21 3.94 -6.04
CA ASP A 138 -14.17 2.91 -5.63
C ASP A 138 -14.96 2.38 -6.83
N TYR A 139 -15.41 3.28 -7.72
CA TYR A 139 -16.10 2.89 -8.95
C TYR A 139 -15.25 2.01 -9.87
N ILE A 140 -13.95 2.34 -10.03
CA ILE A 140 -13.04 1.55 -10.87
C ILE A 140 -12.80 0.17 -10.25
N MET A 141 -12.67 0.09 -8.94
CA MET A 141 -12.50 -1.16 -8.21
C MET A 141 -13.73 -2.08 -8.40
N ASP A 142 -14.93 -1.55 -8.19
CA ASP A 142 -16.18 -2.30 -8.37
C ASP A 142 -16.39 -2.73 -9.82
N TYR A 143 -16.06 -1.84 -10.77
CA TYR A 143 -16.10 -2.18 -12.20
C TYR A 143 -15.20 -3.38 -12.51
N ARG A 144 -13.97 -3.40 -11.98
CA ARG A 144 -13.04 -4.53 -12.16
C ARG A 144 -13.59 -5.82 -11.59
N LEU A 145 -14.15 -5.78 -10.40
CA LEU A 145 -14.77 -6.94 -9.76
C LEU A 145 -15.90 -7.52 -10.62
N VAL A 146 -16.84 -6.67 -11.03
CA VAL A 146 -17.99 -7.07 -11.86
C VAL A 146 -17.51 -7.62 -13.21
N TYR A 147 -16.56 -6.95 -13.85
CA TYR A 147 -15.99 -7.39 -15.12
C TYR A 147 -15.35 -8.78 -15.02
N CYS A 148 -14.52 -9.01 -14.01
CA CYS A 148 -13.89 -10.32 -13.81
C CYS A 148 -14.93 -11.42 -13.57
N LEU A 149 -15.93 -11.17 -12.73
CA LEU A 149 -17.02 -12.13 -12.45
C LEU A 149 -17.85 -12.46 -13.69
N GLN A 150 -18.22 -11.45 -14.49
CA GLN A 150 -19.03 -11.65 -15.71
C GLN A 150 -18.28 -12.42 -16.80
N ASN A 151 -16.94 -12.31 -16.84
CA ASN A 151 -16.11 -12.92 -17.87
C ASN A 151 -15.38 -14.19 -17.39
N GLY A 152 -15.64 -14.67 -16.17
CA GLY A 152 -14.97 -15.85 -15.62
C GLY A 152 -13.46 -15.67 -15.47
N LEU A 153 -13.00 -14.45 -15.24
CA LEU A 153 -11.59 -14.11 -15.05
C LEU A 153 -11.20 -14.18 -13.57
N PRO A 154 -9.92 -14.45 -13.27
CA PRO A 154 -9.42 -14.33 -11.90
C PRO A 154 -9.65 -12.92 -11.36
N LEU A 155 -10.00 -12.84 -10.09
CA LEU A 155 -10.15 -11.55 -9.40
C LEU A 155 -8.78 -10.90 -9.18
N ASP A 156 -8.74 -9.56 -9.14
CA ASP A 156 -7.52 -8.79 -8.84
C ASP A 156 -7.05 -9.05 -7.40
N MET A 157 -7.96 -9.42 -6.51
CA MET A 157 -7.74 -9.82 -5.12
C MET A 157 -8.65 -10.96 -4.75
N ASP A 158 -8.17 -11.91 -3.98
CA ASP A 158 -8.94 -13.07 -3.55
C ASP A 158 -9.06 -13.17 -2.01
N VAL A 159 -9.72 -14.22 -1.54
CA VAL A 159 -9.91 -14.47 -0.11
C VAL A 159 -8.60 -14.70 0.65
N TYR A 160 -7.56 -15.17 -0.01
CA TYR A 160 -6.25 -15.40 0.60
C TYR A 160 -5.50 -14.10 0.81
N ASP A 161 -5.61 -13.15 -0.15
CA ASP A 161 -5.10 -11.78 0.03
C ASP A 161 -5.78 -11.10 1.22
N LEU A 162 -7.11 -11.22 1.30
CA LEU A 162 -7.88 -10.67 2.42
C LEU A 162 -7.44 -11.27 3.76
N ALA A 163 -7.30 -12.60 3.85
CA ALA A 163 -6.88 -13.27 5.07
C ALA A 163 -5.46 -12.82 5.49
N GLU A 164 -4.54 -12.71 4.52
CA GLU A 164 -3.17 -12.27 4.76
C GLU A 164 -3.09 -10.81 5.24
N TRP A 165 -3.95 -9.93 4.75
CA TRP A 165 -3.98 -8.54 5.21
C TRP A 165 -4.66 -8.37 6.56
N CYS A 166 -5.78 -9.07 6.77
CA CYS A 166 -6.55 -8.96 8.02
C CYS A 166 -5.83 -9.56 9.23
N CYS A 167 -4.96 -10.56 9.04
CA CYS A 167 -4.22 -11.14 10.16
C CYS A 167 -3.15 -10.19 10.75
N LEU A 168 -2.73 -9.15 10.02
CA LEU A 168 -1.66 -8.25 10.45
C LEU A 168 -1.99 -7.52 11.76
N GLY A 169 -3.23 -7.12 11.97
CA GLY A 169 -3.64 -6.45 13.21
C GLY A 169 -3.36 -7.28 14.45
N GLU A 170 -3.82 -8.52 14.44
CA GLU A 170 -3.64 -9.46 15.55
C GLU A 170 -2.18 -9.88 15.73
N LEU A 171 -1.47 -10.19 14.64
CA LEU A 171 -0.06 -10.58 14.72
C LEU A 171 0.84 -9.42 15.17
N THR A 172 0.51 -8.19 14.81
CA THR A 172 1.16 -6.97 15.31
C THR A 172 0.98 -6.86 16.82
N ARG A 173 -0.23 -7.04 17.33
CA ARG A 173 -0.52 -7.04 18.77
C ARG A 173 0.30 -8.11 19.49
N LEU A 174 0.33 -9.33 18.98
CA LEU A 174 1.12 -10.43 19.55
C LEU A 174 2.62 -10.10 19.63
N SER A 175 3.18 -9.49 18.57
CA SER A 175 4.59 -9.07 18.60
C SER A 175 4.85 -8.04 19.69
N ILE A 176 4.01 -7.02 19.82
CA ILE A 176 4.16 -5.96 20.82
C ILE A 176 4.07 -6.54 22.23
N GLU A 177 3.07 -7.37 22.53
CA GLU A 177 2.89 -8.01 23.84
C GLU A 177 4.05 -8.93 24.23
N ASN A 178 4.79 -9.46 23.24
CA ASN A 178 5.96 -10.27 23.44
C ASN A 178 7.28 -9.50 23.27
N ASN A 179 7.32 -8.22 23.64
CA ASN A 179 8.50 -7.36 23.58
C ASN A 179 9.10 -7.25 22.17
N SER A 180 8.26 -7.07 21.17
CA SER A 180 8.65 -6.97 19.76
C SER A 180 9.31 -8.25 19.22
N ALA A 181 8.97 -9.41 19.76
CA ALA A 181 9.44 -10.68 19.23
C ALA A 181 8.89 -10.93 17.81
N PRO A 182 9.66 -11.62 16.95
CA PRO A 182 9.16 -12.03 15.64
C PRO A 182 7.95 -12.96 15.75
N VAL A 183 6.91 -12.69 14.98
CA VAL A 183 5.71 -13.50 14.88
C VAL A 183 5.56 -14.04 13.46
N ALA A 184 5.45 -15.36 13.31
CA ALA A 184 5.25 -16.00 12.02
C ALA A 184 3.87 -15.65 11.45
N ILE A 185 3.81 -15.38 10.14
CA ILE A 185 2.57 -15.13 9.42
C ILE A 185 2.09 -16.44 8.80
N PRO A 186 0.85 -16.90 9.07
CA PRO A 186 0.34 -18.14 8.52
C PRO A 186 0.27 -18.11 6.98
N ASP A 187 0.62 -19.22 6.35
CA ASP A 187 0.37 -19.41 4.92
C ASP A 187 -1.06 -19.91 4.70
N PHE A 188 -1.98 -18.98 4.47
CA PHE A 188 -3.39 -19.30 4.22
C PHE A 188 -3.60 -20.08 2.94
N THR A 189 -2.69 -20.01 1.98
CA THR A 189 -2.76 -20.72 0.70
C THR A 189 -2.30 -22.19 0.79
N ARG A 190 -1.73 -22.59 1.94
CA ARG A 190 -1.15 -23.93 2.15
C ARG A 190 -0.12 -24.30 1.06
N GLY A 191 0.72 -23.34 0.69
CA GLY A 191 1.75 -23.50 -0.33
C GLY A 191 1.29 -23.27 -1.77
N ALA A 192 0.01 -23.01 -2.04
CA ALA A 192 -0.49 -22.79 -3.40
C ALA A 192 0.15 -21.55 -4.06
N TRP A 193 0.52 -20.52 -3.30
CA TRP A 193 1.21 -19.34 -3.80
C TRP A 193 2.51 -19.64 -4.56
N LYS A 194 3.17 -20.78 -4.29
CA LYS A 194 4.41 -21.21 -4.98
C LYS A 194 4.17 -21.56 -6.45
N ARG A 195 2.93 -21.86 -6.81
CA ARG A 195 2.52 -22.21 -8.18
C ARG A 195 2.08 -21.00 -8.99
N ILE A 196 1.91 -19.84 -8.34
CA ILE A 196 1.48 -18.61 -9.00
C ILE A 196 2.73 -17.86 -9.47
N ASN A 197 2.87 -17.69 -10.77
CA ASN A 197 3.96 -16.94 -11.41
C ASN A 197 3.62 -15.45 -11.49
N GLY A 198 3.75 -14.76 -10.34
CA GLY A 198 3.54 -13.33 -10.25
C GLY A 198 2.07 -12.92 -10.33
N PHE A 199 1.84 -11.61 -10.31
CA PHE A 199 0.52 -11.01 -10.44
C PHE A 199 0.08 -11.02 -11.90
N GLN A 200 -1.07 -11.59 -12.20
CA GLN A 200 -1.68 -11.55 -13.53
C GLN A 200 -2.83 -10.55 -13.50
N TYR A 201 -2.62 -9.41 -14.12
CA TYR A 201 -3.62 -8.39 -14.27
C TYR A 201 -4.36 -8.56 -15.60
N HIS A 202 -5.62 -8.95 -15.54
CA HIS A 202 -6.46 -9.13 -16.73
C HIS A 202 -7.10 -7.79 -17.10
N PHE A 203 -6.68 -7.26 -18.23
CA PHE A 203 -7.26 -6.02 -18.75
C PHE A 203 -8.67 -6.28 -19.30
N ALA A 204 -9.57 -5.33 -19.02
CA ALA A 204 -10.76 -5.19 -19.83
C ALA A 204 -10.34 -4.80 -21.27
N PRO A 205 -10.92 -5.37 -22.30
CA PRO A 205 -10.62 -5.00 -23.69
C PRO A 205 -10.94 -3.55 -23.98
#